data_05c390e3c54646ee5321add245a654f2
#
_entry.id   05c390e3c54646ee5321add245a654f2
#
_cell.length_a   1.000
_cell.length_b   1.000
_cell.length_c   1.000
_cell.angle_alpha   90.00
_cell.angle_beta   90.00
_cell.angle_gamma   90.00
#
_symmetry.space_group_name_H-M   'P 1'
#
loop_
_entity.id
_entity.type
_entity.pdbx_description
1 polymer ?
#
loop_
_entity_poly.entity_id
_entity_poly.type
_entity_poly.pdbx_seq_one_letter_code
_entity_poly.pdbx_strand_id
1 'polypeptide(L)'
;FDNSTLGVAMTDASFRFLTANPAFLTMLGYLDEELQELSFPDICSDDTRDVCWAPLRELREGSRVHYEIETQYRRKDGTTLPVNAYLSAVSGPTVNPQTFLAVTVDITARRSAEDALRGAQSELLRVARLTTVGEMAASIAHELNQPLTSIVTNGNAGLRWLDCSEPNLDEARSACRRVVNEGHRAAQIVSGIRAMFRKESSERSPVAINELVCEVVSTSLGELKSRRVSLALALLDGLSPVMGDRVQLQQVLLNLFTNAIDSMASVADRPHILSIRSERLDDWVLISVQDSGTGIDPEQAKRLFEAFYTTKPNGIGLGLSISRSIVESHGGRLSVSPVRPFGSVFQVMLPAAQPSRG
;
A
#
# COMPACT_ATOMS: atom_id res chain seq x y z
N PHE A 1 -42.41 20.69 0.09
CA PHE A 1 -41.35 21.34 -0.69
C PHE A 1 -40.68 22.43 0.18
N ASP A 2 -41.42 23.44 0.66
CA ASP A 2 -40.85 24.59 1.39
C ASP A 2 -40.31 24.24 2.79
N ASN A 3 -40.90 23.26 3.47
CA ASN A 3 -40.50 22.84 4.82
C ASN A 3 -39.41 21.72 4.82
N SER A 4 -38.93 21.33 3.66
CA SER A 4 -37.86 20.33 3.58
C SER A 4 -36.53 20.92 4.03
N THR A 5 -35.78 20.17 4.85
CA THR A 5 -34.38 20.49 5.20
C THR A 5 -33.40 20.13 4.09
N LEU A 6 -33.86 19.32 3.12
CA LEU A 6 -33.09 18.99 1.94
C LEU A 6 -33.24 20.07 0.88
N GLY A 7 -32.20 20.37 0.15
CA GLY A 7 -32.29 21.22 -1.02
C GLY A 7 -33.09 20.53 -2.12
N VAL A 8 -34.20 21.13 -2.54
CA VAL A 8 -35.03 20.58 -3.63
C VAL A 8 -35.18 21.63 -4.73
N ALA A 9 -34.94 21.26 -5.96
CA ALA A 9 -35.10 22.12 -7.12
C ALA A 9 -35.74 21.36 -8.29
N MET A 10 -36.45 22.10 -9.16
CA MET A 10 -36.96 21.57 -10.41
C MET A 10 -36.32 22.28 -11.58
N THR A 11 -36.02 21.54 -12.64
CA THR A 11 -35.45 22.09 -13.86
C THR A 11 -36.25 21.67 -15.10
N ASP A 12 -36.13 22.43 -16.18
CA ASP A 12 -36.67 22.08 -17.47
C ASP A 12 -35.82 21.01 -18.21
N ALA A 13 -36.23 20.70 -19.46
CA ALA A 13 -35.52 19.76 -20.33
C ALA A 13 -34.09 20.19 -20.73
N SER A 14 -33.74 21.45 -20.52
CA SER A 14 -32.39 22.01 -20.73
C SER A 14 -31.61 22.12 -19.41
N PHE A 15 -32.16 21.57 -18.32
CA PHE A 15 -31.64 21.65 -16.94
C PHE A 15 -31.54 23.08 -16.39
N ARG A 16 -32.33 24.05 -16.93
CA ARG A 16 -32.52 25.36 -16.32
C ARG A 16 -33.44 25.28 -15.12
N PHE A 17 -33.08 25.98 -14.06
CA PHE A 17 -33.88 25.98 -12.85
C PHE A 17 -35.24 26.68 -13.09
N LEU A 18 -36.31 25.99 -12.73
CA LEU A 18 -37.69 26.51 -12.77
C LEU A 18 -38.11 27.03 -11.39
N THR A 19 -37.77 26.33 -10.33
CA THR A 19 -38.05 26.67 -8.94
C THR A 19 -37.10 25.91 -8.01
N ALA A 20 -36.86 26.48 -6.83
CA ALA A 20 -36.08 25.83 -5.79
C ALA A 20 -36.71 26.17 -4.41
N ASN A 21 -36.55 25.22 -3.47
CA ASN A 21 -37.02 25.46 -2.12
C ASN A 21 -36.09 26.37 -1.31
N PRO A 22 -36.52 26.94 -0.19
CA PRO A 22 -35.69 27.81 0.63
C PRO A 22 -34.36 27.15 1.10
N ALA A 23 -34.37 25.83 1.34
CA ALA A 23 -33.19 25.12 1.75
C ALA A 23 -32.12 25.10 0.63
N PHE A 24 -32.52 24.87 -0.64
CA PHE A 24 -31.59 24.87 -1.77
C PHE A 24 -31.04 26.28 -2.02
N LEU A 25 -31.88 27.31 -1.96
CA LEU A 25 -31.45 28.70 -2.11
C LEU A 25 -30.46 29.11 -1.02
N THR A 26 -30.77 28.78 0.24
CA THR A 26 -29.87 29.05 1.38
C THR A 26 -28.55 28.32 1.25
N MET A 27 -28.58 27.07 0.82
CA MET A 27 -27.39 26.21 0.65
C MET A 27 -26.42 26.78 -0.39
N LEU A 28 -26.94 27.35 -1.48
CA LEU A 28 -26.12 27.91 -2.56
C LEU A 28 -25.87 29.39 -2.49
N GLY A 29 -26.71 30.15 -1.71
CA GLY A 29 -26.60 31.59 -1.53
C GLY A 29 -27.13 32.41 -2.71
N TYR A 30 -27.96 31.82 -3.58
CA TYR A 30 -28.63 32.53 -4.68
C TYR A 30 -30.05 32.94 -4.25
N LEU A 31 -30.53 34.03 -4.87
CA LEU A 31 -31.95 34.36 -4.87
C LEU A 31 -32.69 33.52 -5.93
N ASP A 32 -33.98 33.31 -5.76
CA ASP A 32 -34.77 32.49 -6.69
C ASP A 32 -34.70 33.02 -8.14
N GLU A 33 -34.85 34.34 -8.30
CA GLU A 33 -34.74 35.00 -9.62
C GLU A 33 -33.35 34.80 -10.28
N GLU A 34 -32.28 34.83 -9.49
CA GLU A 34 -30.90 34.62 -9.99
C GLU A 34 -30.67 33.16 -10.38
N LEU A 35 -31.23 32.23 -9.61
CA LEU A 35 -31.10 30.81 -9.88
C LEU A 35 -31.81 30.39 -11.17
N GLN A 36 -32.96 31.02 -11.50
CA GLN A 36 -33.71 30.76 -12.72
C GLN A 36 -32.96 31.16 -14.01
N GLU A 37 -31.95 32.02 -13.91
CA GLU A 37 -31.08 32.35 -15.03
C GLU A 37 -29.98 31.31 -15.28
N LEU A 38 -29.76 30.40 -14.30
CA LEU A 38 -28.72 29.39 -14.32
C LEU A 38 -29.28 28.01 -14.72
N SER A 39 -28.37 27.15 -15.14
CA SER A 39 -28.63 25.74 -15.35
C SER A 39 -27.90 24.88 -14.33
N PHE A 40 -28.29 23.62 -14.16
CA PHE A 40 -27.66 22.69 -13.22
C PHE A 40 -26.13 22.57 -13.41
N PRO A 41 -25.59 22.51 -14.63
CA PRO A 41 -24.13 22.52 -14.85
C PRO A 41 -23.43 23.81 -14.43
N ASP A 42 -24.13 24.95 -14.39
CA ASP A 42 -23.51 26.23 -14.02
C ASP A 42 -23.19 26.33 -12.53
N ILE A 43 -23.89 25.57 -11.71
CA ILE A 43 -23.63 25.46 -10.28
C ILE A 43 -22.63 24.33 -9.93
N CYS A 44 -22.28 23.45 -10.88
CA CYS A 44 -21.22 22.47 -10.65
C CYS A 44 -19.85 23.15 -10.65
N SER A 45 -18.91 22.67 -9.83
CA SER A 45 -17.52 23.13 -9.90
C SER A 45 -16.89 22.77 -11.24
N ASP A 46 -15.89 23.55 -11.67
CA ASP A 46 -15.26 23.36 -12.98
C ASP A 46 -14.64 21.96 -13.15
N ASP A 47 -14.08 21.40 -12.06
CA ASP A 47 -13.49 20.05 -12.03
C ASP A 47 -14.52 18.92 -12.18
N THR A 48 -15.78 19.15 -11.82
CA THR A 48 -16.84 18.12 -11.84
C THR A 48 -17.88 18.32 -12.93
N ARG A 49 -17.82 19.42 -13.66
CA ARG A 49 -18.81 19.80 -14.68
C ARG A 49 -18.96 18.73 -15.78
N ASP A 50 -17.85 18.23 -16.32
CA ASP A 50 -17.87 17.24 -17.39
C ASP A 50 -18.40 15.88 -16.91
N VAL A 51 -18.10 15.51 -15.66
CA VAL A 51 -18.59 14.27 -15.04
C VAL A 51 -20.11 14.34 -14.81
N CYS A 52 -20.64 15.51 -14.53
CA CYS A 52 -22.10 15.71 -14.35
C CYS A 52 -22.86 15.64 -15.69
N TRP A 53 -22.26 16.03 -16.81
CA TRP A 53 -22.99 16.15 -18.10
C TRP A 53 -23.41 14.80 -18.70
N ALA A 54 -22.57 13.78 -18.67
CA ALA A 54 -22.87 12.50 -19.33
C ALA A 54 -24.15 11.85 -18.77
N PRO A 55 -24.34 11.71 -17.43
CA PRO A 55 -25.56 11.16 -16.86
C PRO A 55 -26.80 12.04 -17.03
N LEU A 56 -26.64 13.36 -17.08
CA LEU A 56 -27.74 14.28 -17.37
C LEU A 56 -28.31 14.07 -18.79
N ARG A 57 -27.42 13.80 -19.76
CA ARG A 57 -27.82 13.46 -21.12
C ARG A 57 -28.62 12.16 -21.17
N GLU A 58 -28.16 11.11 -20.48
CA GLU A 58 -28.85 9.81 -20.36
C GLU A 58 -30.25 9.97 -19.74
N LEU A 59 -30.36 10.82 -18.71
CA LEU A 59 -31.65 11.15 -18.08
C LEU A 59 -32.61 11.83 -19.06
N ARG A 60 -32.12 12.79 -19.85
CA ARG A 60 -32.91 13.50 -20.88
C ARG A 60 -33.35 12.59 -22.03
N GLU A 61 -32.50 11.66 -22.43
CA GLU A 61 -32.79 10.67 -23.48
C GLU A 61 -33.70 9.54 -23.01
N GLY A 62 -34.02 9.48 -21.71
CA GLY A 62 -34.89 8.46 -21.14
C GLY A 62 -34.23 7.09 -20.98
N SER A 63 -32.93 6.98 -21.27
CA SER A 63 -32.14 5.74 -21.06
C SER A 63 -31.87 5.47 -19.57
N ARG A 64 -32.03 6.47 -18.73
CA ARG A 64 -31.92 6.39 -17.26
C ARG A 64 -33.08 7.10 -16.59
N VAL A 65 -33.59 6.56 -15.48
CA VAL A 65 -34.76 7.10 -14.74
C VAL A 65 -34.35 8.00 -13.60
N HIS A 66 -33.24 7.69 -12.95
CA HIS A 66 -32.67 8.45 -11.84
C HIS A 66 -31.15 8.43 -11.91
N TYR A 67 -30.54 9.42 -11.27
CA TYR A 67 -29.10 9.58 -11.20
C TYR A 67 -28.69 10.09 -9.82
N GLU A 68 -27.67 9.48 -9.24
CA GLU A 68 -27.09 9.90 -7.96
C GLU A 68 -25.61 10.19 -8.18
N ILE A 69 -25.14 11.31 -7.63
CA ILE A 69 -23.73 11.72 -7.69
C ILE A 69 -23.32 12.49 -6.44
N GLU A 70 -22.17 12.11 -5.88
CA GLU A 70 -21.43 12.99 -4.99
C GLU A 70 -20.57 13.94 -5.82
N THR A 71 -20.82 15.24 -5.71
CA THR A 71 -20.16 16.30 -6.49
C THR A 71 -19.90 17.53 -5.63
N GLN A 72 -19.35 18.57 -6.25
CA GLN A 72 -19.14 19.88 -5.61
C GLN A 72 -19.95 20.93 -6.36
N TYR A 73 -20.83 21.63 -5.63
CA TYR A 73 -21.50 22.81 -6.14
C TYR A 73 -20.70 24.06 -5.82
N ARG A 74 -20.75 25.04 -6.71
CA ARG A 74 -20.20 26.37 -6.51
C ARG A 74 -21.30 27.29 -5.97
N ARG A 75 -21.09 27.86 -4.80
CA ARG A 75 -21.96 28.88 -4.24
C ARG A 75 -21.77 30.21 -4.95
N LYS A 76 -22.72 31.12 -4.74
CA LYS A 76 -22.66 32.49 -5.30
C LYS A 76 -21.41 33.25 -4.87
N ASP A 77 -20.90 33.03 -3.66
CA ASP A 77 -19.67 33.64 -3.14
C ASP A 77 -18.38 33.02 -3.69
N GLY A 78 -18.49 32.03 -4.58
CA GLY A 78 -17.37 31.33 -5.18
C GLY A 78 -16.84 30.14 -4.35
N THR A 79 -17.33 29.93 -3.13
CA THR A 79 -16.93 28.77 -2.32
C THR A 79 -17.56 27.47 -2.87
N THR A 80 -16.91 26.34 -2.58
CA THR A 80 -17.41 25.03 -2.99
C THR A 80 -18.14 24.33 -1.86
N LEU A 81 -19.23 23.64 -2.19
CA LEU A 81 -20.06 22.88 -1.29
C LEU A 81 -20.09 21.42 -1.73
N PRO A 82 -19.58 20.47 -0.94
CA PRO A 82 -19.71 19.06 -1.24
C PRO A 82 -21.16 18.61 -1.01
N VAL A 83 -21.76 18.01 -2.03
CA VAL A 83 -23.16 17.58 -2.01
C VAL A 83 -23.31 16.16 -2.53
N ASN A 84 -24.36 15.48 -2.07
CA ASN A 84 -24.90 14.32 -2.76
C ASN A 84 -26.20 14.76 -3.45
N ALA A 85 -26.23 14.67 -4.78
CA ALA A 85 -27.34 15.09 -5.63
C ALA A 85 -28.04 13.89 -6.25
N TYR A 86 -29.36 13.86 -6.09
CA TYR A 86 -30.27 12.88 -6.70
C TYR A 86 -31.12 13.60 -7.73
N LEU A 87 -31.01 13.16 -8.99
CA LEU A 87 -31.83 13.71 -10.08
C LEU A 87 -32.74 12.64 -10.62
N SER A 88 -33.99 12.99 -10.89
CA SER A 88 -34.98 12.09 -11.50
C SER A 88 -35.87 12.82 -12.48
N ALA A 89 -36.28 12.13 -13.54
CA ALA A 89 -37.25 12.64 -14.47
C ALA A 89 -38.66 12.60 -13.83
N VAL A 90 -39.38 13.73 -13.88
CA VAL A 90 -40.78 13.81 -13.45
C VAL A 90 -41.65 13.52 -14.66
N SER A 91 -42.27 12.33 -14.71
CA SER A 91 -43.19 11.92 -15.76
C SER A 91 -44.63 12.20 -15.31
N GLY A 92 -45.37 13.00 -16.08
CA GLY A 92 -46.79 13.24 -15.89
C GLY A 92 -47.58 13.08 -17.17
N PRO A 93 -48.88 12.72 -17.16
CA PRO A 93 -49.68 12.46 -18.36
C PRO A 93 -49.90 13.67 -19.29
N THR A 94 -49.49 14.86 -18.85
CA THR A 94 -49.67 16.12 -19.61
C THR A 94 -48.38 16.94 -19.74
N VAL A 95 -47.21 16.43 -19.35
CA VAL A 95 -45.98 17.23 -19.34
C VAL A 95 -45.08 16.87 -20.51
N ASN A 96 -45.19 17.63 -21.55
CA ASN A 96 -44.14 17.85 -22.51
C ASN A 96 -43.85 19.36 -22.45
N PRO A 97 -42.70 19.83 -21.98
CA PRO A 97 -41.38 19.24 -21.90
C PRO A 97 -41.09 18.47 -20.59
N GLN A 98 -40.10 17.54 -20.68
CA GLN A 98 -39.62 16.81 -19.51
C GLN A 98 -39.13 17.77 -18.44
N THR A 99 -39.56 17.54 -17.20
CA THR A 99 -39.12 18.26 -16.00
C THR A 99 -38.27 17.31 -15.15
N PHE A 100 -37.23 17.81 -14.55
CA PHE A 100 -36.38 17.04 -13.65
C PHE A 100 -36.44 17.57 -12.25
N LEU A 101 -36.51 16.66 -11.29
CA LEU A 101 -36.44 16.94 -9.86
C LEU A 101 -35.01 16.66 -9.38
N ALA A 102 -34.40 17.65 -8.75
CA ALA A 102 -33.13 17.52 -8.05
C ALA A 102 -33.36 17.57 -6.54
N VAL A 103 -32.87 16.57 -5.82
CA VAL A 103 -32.80 16.57 -4.35
C VAL A 103 -31.33 16.58 -3.95
N THR A 104 -30.93 17.53 -3.16
CA THR A 104 -29.51 17.77 -2.81
C THR A 104 -29.34 17.72 -1.30
N VAL A 105 -28.32 17.00 -0.88
CA VAL A 105 -27.93 16.86 0.53
C VAL A 105 -26.53 17.46 0.70
N ASP A 106 -26.38 18.41 1.62
CA ASP A 106 -25.07 18.90 2.05
C ASP A 106 -24.36 17.80 2.86
N ILE A 107 -23.22 17.35 2.37
CA ILE A 107 -22.40 16.31 3.00
C ILE A 107 -21.15 16.85 3.68
N THR A 108 -21.06 18.17 3.92
CA THR A 108 -19.89 18.80 4.55
C THR A 108 -19.60 18.22 5.93
N ALA A 109 -20.62 18.11 6.78
CA ALA A 109 -20.47 17.57 8.13
C ALA A 109 -20.05 16.09 8.10
N ARG A 110 -20.63 15.31 7.20
CA ARG A 110 -20.26 13.89 7.01
C ARG A 110 -18.81 13.76 6.59
N ARG A 111 -18.35 14.47 5.56
CA ARG A 111 -16.95 14.43 5.09
C ARG A 111 -15.98 14.90 6.16
N SER A 112 -16.31 15.98 6.85
CA SER A 112 -15.47 16.48 7.96
C SER A 112 -15.32 15.44 9.08
N ALA A 113 -16.40 14.74 9.44
CA ALA A 113 -16.36 13.68 10.45
C ALA A 113 -15.54 12.45 9.96
N GLU A 114 -15.69 12.05 8.70
CA GLU A 114 -14.92 10.97 8.10
C GLU A 114 -13.41 11.29 8.05
N ASP A 115 -13.06 12.52 7.68
CA ASP A 115 -11.66 12.96 7.64
C ASP A 115 -11.05 13.08 9.05
N ALA A 116 -11.82 13.58 10.03
CA ALA A 116 -11.41 13.60 11.43
C ALA A 116 -11.20 12.20 11.98
N LEU A 117 -12.07 11.25 11.65
CA LEU A 117 -11.94 9.85 12.05
C LEU A 117 -10.69 9.21 11.44
N ARG A 118 -10.46 9.42 10.15
CA ARG A 118 -9.22 8.94 9.48
C ARG A 118 -7.97 9.53 10.12
N GLY A 119 -8.00 10.82 10.42
CA GLY A 119 -6.90 11.50 11.12
C GLY A 119 -6.63 10.90 12.50
N ALA A 120 -7.68 10.68 13.30
CA ALA A 120 -7.57 10.08 14.62
C ALA A 120 -7.07 8.63 14.56
N GLN A 121 -7.55 7.84 13.62
CA GLN A 121 -7.07 6.46 13.40
C GLN A 121 -5.59 6.42 13.03
N SER A 122 -5.13 7.29 12.13
CA SER A 122 -3.71 7.41 11.75
C SER A 122 -2.85 7.78 12.96
N GLU A 123 -3.31 8.70 13.80
CA GLU A 123 -2.57 9.10 15.01
C GLU A 123 -2.53 7.98 16.06
N LEU A 124 -3.62 7.26 16.27
CA LEU A 124 -3.63 6.08 17.15
C LEU A 124 -2.65 5.01 16.69
N LEU A 125 -2.61 4.72 15.39
CA LEU A 125 -1.64 3.77 14.82
C LEU A 125 -0.20 4.26 15.01
N ARG A 126 0.04 5.56 14.87
CA ARG A 126 1.35 6.17 15.12
C ARG A 126 1.78 6.01 16.57
N VAL A 127 0.89 6.33 17.52
CA VAL A 127 1.16 6.19 18.95
C VAL A 127 1.40 4.73 19.33
N ALA A 128 0.60 3.81 18.84
CA ALA A 128 0.79 2.37 19.08
C ALA A 128 2.15 1.88 18.58
N ARG A 129 2.60 2.29 17.38
CA ARG A 129 3.94 1.98 16.87
C ARG A 129 5.04 2.54 17.76
N LEU A 130 4.91 3.80 18.23
CA LEU A 130 5.88 4.44 19.12
C LEU A 130 5.96 3.73 20.49
N THR A 131 4.81 3.32 21.04
CA THR A 131 4.76 2.59 22.31
C THR A 131 5.47 1.24 22.19
N THR A 132 5.20 0.49 21.12
CA THR A 132 5.86 -0.80 20.86
C THR A 132 7.39 -0.64 20.74
N VAL A 133 7.87 0.39 20.04
CA VAL A 133 9.31 0.66 19.94
C VAL A 133 9.90 1.11 21.27
N GLY A 134 9.16 1.90 22.07
CA GLY A 134 9.58 2.32 23.41
C GLY A 134 9.75 1.13 24.37
N GLU A 135 8.81 0.20 24.37
CA GLU A 135 8.90 -1.05 25.14
C GLU A 135 10.08 -1.93 24.70
N MET A 136 10.46 -1.84 23.43
CA MET A 136 11.52 -2.64 22.82
C MET A 136 12.88 -1.94 22.77
N ALA A 137 12.98 -0.69 23.22
CA ALA A 137 14.21 0.09 23.12
C ALA A 137 15.43 -0.62 23.76
N ALA A 138 15.24 -1.30 24.88
CA ALA A 138 16.30 -2.08 25.53
C ALA A 138 16.74 -3.28 24.68
N SER A 139 15.81 -3.99 24.04
CA SER A 139 16.10 -5.12 23.14
C SER A 139 16.82 -4.63 21.88
N ILE A 140 16.36 -3.55 21.28
CA ILE A 140 17.00 -2.92 20.13
C ILE A 140 18.43 -2.48 20.44
N ALA A 141 18.63 -1.82 21.59
CA ALA A 141 19.96 -1.43 22.04
C ALA A 141 20.88 -2.65 22.25
N HIS A 142 20.36 -3.71 22.83
CA HIS A 142 21.11 -4.95 23.02
C HIS A 142 21.51 -5.59 21.68
N GLU A 143 20.58 -5.68 20.75
CA GLU A 143 20.82 -6.26 19.42
C GLU A 143 21.73 -5.41 18.52
N LEU A 144 21.75 -4.09 18.67
CA LEU A 144 22.71 -3.22 18.00
C LEU A 144 24.11 -3.34 18.63
N ASN A 145 24.18 -3.44 19.96
CA ASN A 145 25.47 -3.56 20.64
C ASN A 145 26.19 -4.88 20.34
N GLN A 146 25.48 -5.97 20.06
CA GLN A 146 26.07 -7.25 19.71
C GLN A 146 26.96 -7.17 18.46
N PRO A 147 26.48 -6.79 17.24
CA PRO A 147 27.32 -6.69 16.07
C PRO A 147 28.41 -5.62 16.22
N LEU A 148 28.14 -4.51 16.90
CA LEU A 148 29.15 -3.48 17.15
C LEU A 148 30.31 -4.01 18.02
N THR A 149 30.00 -4.75 19.07
CA THR A 149 31.03 -5.42 19.91
C THR A 149 31.80 -6.46 19.10
N SER A 150 31.11 -7.23 18.26
CA SER A 150 31.76 -8.23 17.37
C SER A 150 32.69 -7.56 16.35
N ILE A 151 32.29 -6.42 15.77
CA ILE A 151 33.13 -5.62 14.85
C ILE A 151 34.42 -5.20 15.56
N VAL A 152 34.31 -4.61 16.76
CA VAL A 152 35.48 -4.14 17.52
C VAL A 152 36.38 -5.31 17.91
N THR A 153 35.80 -6.41 18.38
CA THR A 153 36.56 -7.60 18.82
C THR A 153 37.29 -8.25 17.65
N ASN A 154 36.62 -8.45 16.52
CA ASN A 154 37.24 -9.03 15.32
C ASN A 154 38.26 -8.07 14.66
N GLY A 155 37.99 -6.76 14.69
CA GLY A 155 38.96 -5.75 14.24
C GLY A 155 40.27 -5.82 15.05
N ASN A 156 40.17 -5.84 16.38
CA ASN A 156 41.32 -5.99 17.26
C ASN A 156 42.03 -7.35 17.08
N ALA A 157 41.28 -8.43 16.83
CA ALA A 157 41.88 -9.73 16.53
C ALA A 157 42.65 -9.69 15.20
N GLY A 158 42.07 -9.09 14.15
CA GLY A 158 42.75 -8.92 12.87
C GLY A 158 44.05 -8.13 12.98
N LEU A 159 44.03 -7.02 13.73
CA LEU A 159 45.25 -6.24 13.98
C LEU A 159 46.30 -7.06 14.72
N ARG A 160 45.97 -7.81 15.75
CA ARG A 160 46.94 -8.69 16.46
C ARG A 160 47.56 -9.75 15.56
N TRP A 161 46.78 -10.34 14.62
CA TRP A 161 47.32 -11.30 13.67
C TRP A 161 48.29 -10.66 12.64
N LEU A 162 48.12 -9.36 12.36
CA LEU A 162 49.03 -8.61 11.48
C LEU A 162 50.27 -8.13 12.21
N ASP A 163 50.15 -7.83 13.53
CA ASP A 163 51.26 -7.31 14.35
C ASP A 163 52.15 -8.40 14.95
N CYS A 164 51.90 -9.69 14.65
CA CYS A 164 52.78 -10.78 15.07
C CYS A 164 54.14 -10.73 14.31
N SER A 165 55.19 -11.29 14.90
CA SER A 165 56.51 -11.41 14.26
C SER A 165 56.46 -12.12 12.90
N GLU A 166 55.54 -13.07 12.74
CA GLU A 166 55.12 -13.68 11.48
C GLU A 166 53.64 -13.44 11.28
N PRO A 167 53.25 -12.47 10.42
CA PRO A 167 51.85 -12.11 10.20
C PRO A 167 51.02 -13.25 9.62
N ASN A 168 49.92 -13.58 10.27
CA ASN A 168 48.97 -14.58 9.78
C ASN A 168 47.89 -13.92 8.92
N LEU A 169 48.14 -13.83 7.61
CA LEU A 169 47.23 -13.13 6.67
C LEU A 169 45.90 -13.83 6.49
N ASP A 170 45.82 -15.15 6.67
CA ASP A 170 44.56 -15.87 6.50
C ASP A 170 43.62 -15.64 7.67
N GLU A 171 44.13 -15.62 8.90
CA GLU A 171 43.37 -15.27 10.08
C GLU A 171 42.97 -13.79 10.08
N ALA A 172 43.85 -12.89 9.66
CA ALA A 172 43.54 -11.48 9.49
C ALA A 172 42.41 -11.25 8.47
N ARG A 173 42.44 -11.91 7.30
CA ARG A 173 41.38 -11.89 6.31
C ARG A 173 40.08 -12.44 6.85
N SER A 174 40.12 -13.53 7.61
CA SER A 174 38.96 -14.12 8.25
C SER A 174 38.33 -13.16 9.26
N ALA A 175 39.12 -12.45 10.06
CA ALA A 175 38.71 -11.43 10.98
C ALA A 175 38.03 -10.25 10.24
N CYS A 176 38.65 -9.77 9.14
CA CYS A 176 38.06 -8.71 8.29
C CYS A 176 36.71 -9.12 7.69
N ARG A 177 36.57 -10.35 7.21
CA ARG A 177 35.30 -10.86 6.68
C ARG A 177 34.21 -10.85 7.76
N ARG A 178 34.54 -11.26 9.00
CA ARG A 178 33.60 -11.18 10.13
C ARG A 178 33.18 -9.73 10.43
N VAL A 179 34.11 -8.78 10.39
CA VAL A 179 33.82 -7.35 10.57
C VAL A 179 32.81 -6.85 9.50
N VAL A 180 33.05 -7.19 8.24
CA VAL A 180 32.15 -6.80 7.12
C VAL A 180 30.74 -7.38 7.30
N ASN A 181 30.65 -8.67 7.65
CA ASN A 181 29.37 -9.35 7.85
C ASN A 181 28.58 -8.73 9.03
N GLU A 182 29.25 -8.44 10.15
CA GLU A 182 28.60 -7.80 11.31
C GLU A 182 28.21 -6.34 11.00
N GLY A 183 28.97 -5.64 10.15
CA GLY A 183 28.61 -4.32 9.64
C GLY A 183 27.31 -4.35 8.82
N HIS A 184 27.17 -5.30 7.93
CA HIS A 184 25.92 -5.52 7.18
C HIS A 184 24.73 -5.83 8.10
N ARG A 185 24.96 -6.67 9.14
CA ARG A 185 23.94 -6.99 10.12
C ARG A 185 23.46 -5.76 10.88
N ALA A 186 24.38 -4.92 11.38
CA ALA A 186 24.04 -3.67 12.06
C ALA A 186 23.23 -2.73 11.14
N ALA A 187 23.64 -2.62 9.86
CA ALA A 187 22.92 -1.80 8.88
C ALA A 187 21.48 -2.31 8.64
N GLN A 188 21.26 -3.63 8.61
CA GLN A 188 19.93 -4.22 8.48
C GLN A 188 19.04 -3.89 9.69
N ILE A 189 19.57 -3.95 10.92
CA ILE A 189 18.84 -3.57 12.15
C ILE A 189 18.38 -2.11 12.05
N VAL A 190 19.30 -1.19 11.74
CA VAL A 190 19.00 0.25 11.61
C VAL A 190 17.96 0.50 10.52
N SER A 191 18.08 -0.16 9.37
CA SER A 191 17.12 -0.04 8.28
C SER A 191 15.73 -0.54 8.67
N GLY A 192 15.66 -1.65 9.42
CA GLY A 192 14.42 -2.20 9.97
C GLY A 192 13.72 -1.22 10.91
N ILE A 193 14.48 -0.62 11.83
CA ILE A 193 13.95 0.38 12.77
C ILE A 193 13.45 1.62 11.99
N ARG A 194 14.24 2.13 11.04
CA ARG A 194 13.82 3.27 10.21
C ARG A 194 12.53 3.01 9.44
N ALA A 195 12.34 1.80 8.94
CA ALA A 195 11.12 1.41 8.22
C ALA A 195 9.86 1.50 9.10
N MET A 196 9.97 1.20 10.41
CA MET A 196 8.87 1.33 11.36
C MET A 196 8.43 2.79 11.60
N PHE A 197 9.34 3.76 11.44
CA PHE A 197 9.09 5.18 11.67
C PHE A 197 8.75 5.99 10.40
N ARG A 198 8.93 5.39 9.22
CA ARG A 198 8.75 6.13 7.98
C ARG A 198 7.27 6.45 7.77
N LYS A 199 6.99 7.76 7.66
CA LYS A 199 5.67 8.30 7.35
C LYS A 199 5.25 7.84 5.95
N GLU A 200 3.99 7.52 5.75
CA GLU A 200 3.39 7.03 4.48
C GLU A 200 3.47 8.01 3.28
N SER A 201 4.36 9.01 3.35
CA SER A 201 4.49 10.10 2.37
C SER A 201 5.49 9.81 1.24
N SER A 202 5.77 8.56 0.91
CA SER A 202 6.51 8.25 -0.32
C SER A 202 5.55 8.33 -1.51
N GLU A 203 5.88 9.12 -2.52
CA GLU A 203 5.13 9.17 -3.77
C GLU A 203 5.07 7.77 -4.38
N ARG A 204 3.88 7.20 -4.43
CA ARG A 204 3.67 5.91 -5.07
C ARG A 204 3.77 6.09 -6.58
N SER A 205 4.62 5.31 -7.19
CA SER A 205 4.79 5.27 -8.65
C SER A 205 4.44 3.88 -9.19
N PRO A 206 4.13 3.75 -10.48
CA PRO A 206 3.97 2.46 -11.12
C PRO A 206 5.29 1.67 -11.04
N VAL A 207 5.27 0.48 -10.44
CA VAL A 207 6.43 -0.41 -10.27
C VAL A 207 6.20 -1.68 -11.08
N ALA A 208 7.11 -1.96 -12.03
CA ALA A 208 7.16 -3.21 -12.78
C ALA A 208 7.76 -4.31 -11.90
N ILE A 209 6.92 -5.19 -11.36
CA ILE A 209 7.32 -6.19 -10.38
C ILE A 209 8.33 -7.19 -10.93
N ASN A 210 8.19 -7.62 -12.18
CA ASN A 210 9.12 -8.57 -12.79
C ASN A 210 10.55 -8.00 -12.92
N GLU A 211 10.67 -6.72 -13.25
CA GLU A 211 11.97 -6.03 -13.28
C GLU A 211 12.60 -6.00 -11.89
N LEU A 212 11.79 -5.66 -10.88
CA LEU A 212 12.22 -5.61 -9.49
C LEU A 212 12.71 -6.98 -8.99
N VAL A 213 12.00 -8.07 -9.33
CA VAL A 213 12.43 -9.45 -9.05
C VAL A 213 13.76 -9.74 -9.71
N CYS A 214 13.94 -9.39 -11.00
CA CYS A 214 15.20 -9.62 -11.73
C CYS A 214 16.37 -8.86 -11.11
N GLU A 215 16.18 -7.63 -10.65
CA GLU A 215 17.22 -6.86 -9.95
C GLU A 215 17.62 -7.51 -8.62
N VAL A 216 16.65 -7.93 -7.82
CA VAL A 216 16.92 -8.61 -6.54
C VAL A 216 17.65 -9.95 -6.78
N VAL A 217 17.24 -10.70 -7.79
CA VAL A 217 17.95 -11.92 -8.21
C VAL A 217 19.39 -11.60 -8.58
N SER A 218 19.63 -10.59 -9.41
CA SER A 218 20.97 -10.23 -9.87
C SER A 218 21.90 -9.86 -8.71
N THR A 219 21.39 -9.12 -7.74
CA THR A 219 22.10 -8.73 -6.51
C THR A 219 22.42 -9.94 -5.63
N SER A 220 21.54 -10.95 -5.61
CA SER A 220 21.69 -12.16 -4.79
C SER A 220 22.46 -13.28 -5.45
N LEU A 221 22.87 -13.16 -6.73
CA LEU A 221 23.56 -14.23 -7.49
C LEU A 221 24.83 -14.74 -6.82
N GLY A 222 25.59 -13.85 -6.18
CA GLY A 222 26.82 -14.22 -5.46
C GLY A 222 26.52 -15.16 -4.30
N GLU A 223 25.49 -14.88 -3.53
CA GLU A 223 25.06 -15.68 -2.39
C GLU A 223 24.45 -17.01 -2.82
N LEU A 224 23.57 -17.00 -3.85
CA LEU A 224 22.99 -18.21 -4.43
C LEU A 224 24.09 -19.19 -4.88
N LYS A 225 25.11 -18.70 -5.57
CA LYS A 225 26.26 -19.53 -6.00
C LYS A 225 27.06 -20.06 -4.82
N SER A 226 27.37 -19.24 -3.83
CA SER A 226 28.17 -19.64 -2.66
C SER A 226 27.45 -20.71 -1.83
N ARG A 227 26.14 -20.68 -1.77
CA ARG A 227 25.31 -21.64 -1.04
C ARG A 227 24.76 -22.78 -1.91
N ARG A 228 25.16 -22.84 -3.18
CA ARG A 228 24.74 -23.87 -4.16
C ARG A 228 23.22 -23.96 -4.32
N VAL A 229 22.55 -22.84 -4.34
CA VAL A 229 21.10 -22.74 -4.54
C VAL A 229 20.80 -22.64 -6.03
N SER A 230 19.96 -23.56 -6.54
CA SER A 230 19.42 -23.51 -7.90
C SER A 230 18.22 -22.59 -7.95
N LEU A 231 18.19 -21.66 -8.91
CA LEU A 231 17.11 -20.69 -9.08
C LEU A 231 16.19 -21.14 -10.23
N ALA A 232 14.88 -21.16 -9.97
CA ALA A 232 13.83 -21.36 -10.97
C ALA A 232 12.96 -20.11 -11.05
N LEU A 233 12.89 -19.47 -12.22
CA LEU A 233 12.06 -18.28 -12.47
C LEU A 233 10.91 -18.63 -13.41
N ALA A 234 9.69 -18.27 -13.02
CA ALA A 234 8.49 -18.40 -13.82
C ALA A 234 7.68 -17.09 -13.72
N LEU A 235 8.15 -16.06 -14.42
CA LEU A 235 7.56 -14.74 -14.40
C LEU A 235 6.59 -14.58 -15.57
N LEU A 236 5.35 -14.13 -15.27
CA LEU A 236 4.32 -13.90 -16.28
C LEU A 236 4.66 -12.65 -17.10
N ASP A 237 4.77 -12.80 -18.42
CA ASP A 237 4.98 -11.69 -19.33
C ASP A 237 3.76 -10.75 -19.35
N GLY A 238 4.00 -9.43 -19.47
CA GLY A 238 2.93 -8.45 -19.52
C GLY A 238 2.18 -8.24 -18.20
N LEU A 239 2.78 -8.58 -17.07
CA LEU A 239 2.21 -8.34 -15.76
C LEU A 239 1.97 -6.84 -15.52
N SER A 240 0.76 -6.49 -15.09
CA SER A 240 0.41 -5.09 -14.79
C SER A 240 1.31 -4.53 -13.70
N PRO A 241 1.75 -3.26 -13.78
CA PRO A 241 2.49 -2.64 -12.70
C PRO A 241 1.63 -2.54 -11.43
N VAL A 242 2.25 -2.32 -10.28
CA VAL A 242 1.59 -2.00 -9.02
C VAL A 242 1.93 -0.57 -8.61
N MET A 243 1.02 0.13 -7.94
CA MET A 243 1.29 1.46 -7.39
C MET A 243 2.01 1.34 -6.06
N GLY A 244 3.29 1.72 -6.00
CA GLY A 244 4.07 1.52 -4.78
C GLY A 244 5.40 2.28 -4.70
N ASP A 245 6.04 2.15 -3.54
CA ASP A 245 7.42 2.56 -3.31
C ASP A 245 8.36 1.42 -3.72
N ARG A 246 9.11 1.64 -4.80
CA ARG A 246 10.05 0.66 -5.37
C ARG A 246 11.06 0.15 -4.34
N VAL A 247 11.59 1.04 -3.49
CA VAL A 247 12.61 0.68 -2.50
C VAL A 247 12.03 -0.22 -1.41
N GLN A 248 10.83 0.08 -0.95
CA GLN A 248 10.13 -0.74 0.04
C GLN A 248 9.79 -2.13 -0.51
N LEU A 249 9.27 -2.21 -1.73
CA LEU A 249 8.95 -3.49 -2.37
C LEU A 249 10.22 -4.31 -2.65
N GLN A 250 11.33 -3.66 -3.02
CA GLN A 250 12.62 -4.32 -3.14
C GLN A 250 13.10 -4.90 -1.81
N GLN A 251 12.91 -4.17 -0.71
CA GLN A 251 13.25 -4.64 0.64
C GLN A 251 12.44 -5.89 1.02
N VAL A 252 11.13 -5.92 0.69
CA VAL A 252 10.29 -7.12 0.90
C VAL A 252 10.87 -8.32 0.18
N LEU A 253 11.16 -8.19 -1.12
CA LEU A 253 11.70 -9.30 -1.92
C LEU A 253 13.07 -9.77 -1.42
N LEU A 254 14.00 -8.85 -1.13
CA LEU A 254 15.31 -9.19 -0.56
C LEU A 254 15.17 -9.96 0.75
N ASN A 255 14.27 -9.53 1.65
CA ASN A 255 14.06 -10.23 2.91
C ASN A 255 13.49 -11.65 2.69
N LEU A 256 12.54 -11.82 1.78
CA LEU A 256 11.98 -13.14 1.46
C LEU A 256 13.04 -14.06 0.82
N PHE A 257 13.89 -13.54 -0.06
CA PHE A 257 14.97 -14.29 -0.68
C PHE A 257 16.00 -14.75 0.33
N THR A 258 16.46 -13.84 1.19
CA THR A 258 17.41 -14.17 2.26
C THR A 258 16.84 -15.22 3.21
N ASN A 259 15.54 -15.09 3.57
CA ASN A 259 14.88 -16.07 4.40
C ASN A 259 14.79 -17.46 3.73
N ALA A 260 14.52 -17.52 2.44
CA ALA A 260 14.49 -18.76 1.67
C ALA A 260 15.88 -19.41 1.59
N ILE A 261 16.93 -18.63 1.32
CA ILE A 261 18.31 -19.12 1.27
C ILE A 261 18.76 -19.66 2.63
N ASP A 262 18.42 -18.95 3.72
CA ASP A 262 18.79 -19.37 5.08
C ASP A 262 18.05 -20.63 5.51
N SER A 263 16.77 -20.80 5.13
CA SER A 263 15.98 -21.99 5.46
C SER A 263 16.57 -23.28 4.86
N MET A 264 17.30 -23.16 3.76
CA MET A 264 17.97 -24.26 3.07
C MET A 264 19.38 -24.56 3.62
N ALA A 265 20.00 -23.63 4.34
CA ALA A 265 21.39 -23.76 4.79
C ALA A 265 21.68 -24.97 5.68
N SER A 266 20.68 -25.44 6.46
CA SER A 266 20.80 -26.61 7.33
C SER A 266 20.38 -27.92 6.66
N VAL A 267 19.94 -27.88 5.40
CA VAL A 267 19.45 -29.05 4.66
C VAL A 267 20.62 -29.64 3.86
N ALA A 268 20.93 -30.91 4.09
CA ALA A 268 22.05 -31.59 3.39
C ALA A 268 21.59 -32.77 2.51
N ASP A 269 20.34 -33.20 2.65
CA ASP A 269 19.80 -34.43 2.07
C ASP A 269 19.10 -34.25 0.72
N ARG A 270 19.01 -32.97 0.23
CA ARG A 270 18.29 -32.65 -1.01
C ARG A 270 18.81 -31.39 -1.68
N PRO A 271 18.50 -31.18 -2.98
CA PRO A 271 18.87 -29.98 -3.69
C PRO A 271 18.24 -28.70 -3.06
N HIS A 272 19.02 -27.63 -2.99
CA HIS A 272 18.52 -26.31 -2.61
C HIS A 272 17.90 -25.65 -3.83
N ILE A 273 16.59 -25.45 -3.83
CA ILE A 273 15.85 -24.84 -4.94
C ILE A 273 15.08 -23.63 -4.43
N LEU A 274 15.36 -22.48 -5.02
CA LEU A 274 14.57 -21.27 -4.85
C LEU A 274 13.73 -21.06 -6.11
N SER A 275 12.40 -21.13 -5.98
CA SER A 275 11.47 -20.90 -7.09
C SER A 275 10.73 -19.59 -6.88
N ILE A 276 10.73 -18.74 -7.90
CA ILE A 276 10.04 -17.46 -7.88
C ILE A 276 9.06 -17.44 -9.04
N ARG A 277 7.80 -17.13 -8.73
CA ARG A 277 6.71 -17.07 -9.70
C ARG A 277 5.97 -15.75 -9.56
N SER A 278 5.59 -15.16 -10.68
CA SER A 278 4.64 -14.05 -10.72
C SER A 278 3.42 -14.43 -11.55
N GLU A 279 2.23 -14.07 -11.04
CA GLU A 279 0.96 -14.39 -11.67
C GLU A 279 0.01 -13.18 -11.52
N ARG A 280 -1.00 -13.12 -12.40
CA ARG A 280 -2.12 -12.19 -12.26
C ARG A 280 -3.35 -12.95 -11.77
N LEU A 281 -3.97 -12.47 -10.72
CA LEU A 281 -5.22 -12.98 -10.19
C LEU A 281 -6.24 -11.83 -10.19
N ASP A 282 -7.09 -11.77 -11.21
CA ASP A 282 -8.04 -10.67 -11.43
C ASP A 282 -7.36 -9.29 -11.36
N ASP A 283 -7.67 -8.49 -10.34
CA ASP A 283 -7.10 -7.16 -10.09
C ASP A 283 -5.85 -7.20 -9.19
N TRP A 284 -5.26 -8.37 -8.97
CA TRP A 284 -4.11 -8.56 -8.09
C TRP A 284 -2.91 -9.11 -8.85
N VAL A 285 -1.73 -8.68 -8.41
CA VAL A 285 -0.43 -9.27 -8.76
C VAL A 285 0.00 -10.17 -7.61
N LEU A 286 0.22 -11.45 -7.89
CA LEU A 286 0.72 -12.43 -6.95
C LEU A 286 2.20 -12.73 -7.25
N ILE A 287 3.04 -12.64 -6.22
CA ILE A 287 4.44 -13.05 -6.26
C ILE A 287 4.61 -14.17 -5.25
N SER A 288 5.08 -15.33 -5.71
CA SER A 288 5.36 -16.49 -4.87
C SER A 288 6.85 -16.74 -4.81
N VAL A 289 7.40 -16.80 -3.59
CA VAL A 289 8.80 -17.17 -3.31
C VAL A 289 8.78 -18.46 -2.53
N GLN A 290 9.21 -19.55 -3.18
CA GLN A 290 9.20 -20.91 -2.64
C GLN A 290 10.62 -21.42 -2.44
N ASP A 291 10.86 -22.02 -1.28
CA ASP A 291 12.12 -22.71 -0.96
C ASP A 291 11.93 -24.22 -0.78
N SER A 292 13.02 -24.97 -0.87
CA SER A 292 13.11 -26.41 -0.55
C SER A 292 13.72 -26.67 0.83
N GLY A 293 13.63 -25.70 1.73
CA GLY A 293 14.26 -25.73 3.05
C GLY A 293 13.56 -26.64 4.06
N THR A 294 13.72 -26.32 5.34
CA THR A 294 13.16 -27.09 6.46
C THR A 294 11.64 -27.06 6.54
N GLY A 295 11.02 -26.09 5.84
CA GLY A 295 9.57 -25.85 5.95
C GLY A 295 9.19 -25.11 7.23
N ILE A 296 7.87 -24.95 7.40
CA ILE A 296 7.29 -24.19 8.52
C ILE A 296 6.22 -25.04 9.18
N ASP A 297 6.29 -25.14 10.50
CA ASP A 297 5.23 -25.76 11.30
C ASP A 297 3.97 -24.87 11.25
N PRO A 298 2.75 -25.45 11.03
CA PRO A 298 1.50 -24.68 11.00
C PRO A 298 1.23 -23.80 12.23
N GLU A 299 1.64 -24.23 13.43
CA GLU A 299 1.53 -23.42 14.64
C GLU A 299 2.49 -22.23 14.64
N GLN A 300 3.71 -22.43 14.13
CA GLN A 300 4.71 -21.36 13.99
C GLN A 300 4.31 -20.36 12.91
N ALA A 301 3.63 -20.81 11.83
CA ALA A 301 3.19 -19.96 10.73
C ALA A 301 2.31 -18.78 11.21
N LYS A 302 1.53 -18.96 12.27
CA LYS A 302 0.69 -17.90 12.85
C LYS A 302 1.51 -16.79 13.48
N ARG A 303 2.68 -17.12 14.02
CA ARG A 303 3.54 -16.21 14.77
C ARG A 303 4.70 -15.62 13.97
N LEU A 304 4.97 -16.14 12.77
CA LEU A 304 6.12 -15.71 11.95
C LEU A 304 6.12 -14.23 11.59
N PHE A 305 4.95 -13.61 11.62
CA PHE A 305 4.79 -12.18 11.33
C PHE A 305 4.73 -11.31 12.60
N GLU A 306 4.82 -11.91 13.79
CA GLU A 306 4.98 -11.16 15.03
C GLU A 306 6.38 -10.55 15.07
N ALA A 307 6.48 -9.29 15.49
CA ALA A 307 7.77 -8.63 15.64
C ALA A 307 8.63 -9.39 16.69
N PHE A 308 9.92 -9.56 16.37
CA PHE A 308 10.91 -10.27 17.20
C PHE A 308 10.70 -11.78 17.35
N TYR A 309 9.70 -12.36 16.70
CA TYR A 309 9.60 -13.81 16.63
C TYR A 309 10.59 -14.35 15.60
N THR A 310 11.48 -15.22 16.03
CA THR A 310 12.48 -15.86 15.17
C THR A 310 12.80 -17.27 15.65
N THR A 311 13.01 -18.17 14.70
CA THR A 311 13.52 -19.53 14.93
C THR A 311 15.01 -19.62 14.61
N LYS A 312 15.63 -18.54 14.11
CA LYS A 312 17.04 -18.49 13.72
C LYS A 312 17.88 -18.04 14.93
N PRO A 313 19.04 -18.71 15.25
CA PRO A 313 19.90 -18.33 16.38
C PRO A 313 20.40 -16.88 16.34
N ASN A 314 20.56 -16.32 15.14
CA ASN A 314 21.08 -14.98 14.91
C ASN A 314 20.04 -14.05 14.23
N GLY A 315 18.77 -14.44 14.20
CA GLY A 315 17.70 -13.65 13.58
C GLY A 315 17.08 -12.67 14.58
N ILE A 316 16.80 -11.45 14.12
CA ILE A 316 16.17 -10.40 14.93
C ILE A 316 14.65 -10.60 15.00
N GLY A 317 14.05 -11.36 14.09
CA GLY A 317 12.61 -11.54 14.00
C GLY A 317 11.84 -10.31 13.51
N LEU A 318 12.53 -9.31 12.92
CA LEU A 318 11.88 -8.10 12.39
C LEU A 318 11.61 -8.16 10.89
N GLY A 319 12.33 -8.97 10.14
CA GLY A 319 12.24 -8.95 8.67
C GLY A 319 10.83 -9.23 8.14
N LEU A 320 10.19 -10.30 8.60
CA LEU A 320 8.85 -10.67 8.14
C LEU A 320 7.75 -9.72 8.62
N SER A 321 7.85 -9.19 9.84
CA SER A 321 6.91 -8.19 10.36
C SER A 321 7.01 -6.87 9.59
N ILE A 322 8.20 -6.43 9.23
CA ILE A 322 8.43 -5.27 8.36
C ILE A 322 7.89 -5.53 6.95
N SER A 323 8.20 -6.69 6.36
CA SER A 323 7.69 -7.06 5.05
C SER A 323 6.17 -7.05 5.01
N ARG A 324 5.51 -7.58 6.04
CA ARG A 324 4.06 -7.55 6.19
C ARG A 324 3.53 -6.11 6.27
N SER A 325 4.12 -5.27 7.10
CA SER A 325 3.74 -3.86 7.23
C SER A 325 3.89 -3.09 5.91
N ILE A 326 4.98 -3.33 5.16
CA ILE A 326 5.18 -2.74 3.83
C ILE A 326 4.10 -3.21 2.86
N VAL A 327 3.84 -4.49 2.77
CA VAL A 327 2.83 -5.05 1.85
C VAL A 327 1.43 -4.54 2.20
N GLU A 328 1.06 -4.53 3.49
CA GLU A 328 -0.22 -3.99 3.97
C GLU A 328 -0.36 -2.48 3.70
N SER A 329 0.71 -1.70 3.88
CA SER A 329 0.70 -0.27 3.52
C SER A 329 0.49 -0.03 2.02
N HIS A 330 0.82 -1.00 1.16
CA HIS A 330 0.54 -0.98 -0.28
C HIS A 330 -0.84 -1.54 -0.65
N GLY A 331 -1.70 -1.78 0.36
CA GLY A 331 -3.04 -2.36 0.16
C GLY A 331 -3.00 -3.86 -0.17
N GLY A 332 -1.86 -4.51 0.05
CA GLY A 332 -1.63 -5.91 -0.27
C GLY A 332 -1.75 -6.85 0.93
N ARG A 333 -1.38 -8.11 0.71
CA ARG A 333 -1.35 -9.16 1.73
C ARG A 333 -0.11 -10.02 1.59
N LEU A 334 0.56 -10.31 2.72
CA LEU A 334 1.66 -11.27 2.83
C LEU A 334 1.17 -12.51 3.58
N SER A 335 1.38 -13.68 2.99
CA SER A 335 1.01 -14.97 3.58
C SER A 335 2.12 -15.99 3.41
N VAL A 336 2.05 -17.08 4.17
CA VAL A 336 2.98 -18.20 4.09
C VAL A 336 2.24 -19.51 4.21
N SER A 337 2.69 -20.51 3.48
CA SER A 337 2.14 -21.87 3.52
C SER A 337 3.26 -22.91 3.43
N PRO A 338 3.11 -24.06 4.11
CA PRO A 338 4.04 -25.18 3.94
C PRO A 338 3.90 -25.79 2.55
N VAL A 339 5.02 -26.23 1.97
CA VAL A 339 5.06 -26.96 0.69
C VAL A 339 5.36 -28.42 0.98
N ARG A 340 4.62 -29.34 0.35
CA ARG A 340 4.89 -30.79 0.45
C ARG A 340 5.76 -31.24 -0.72
N PRO A 341 6.70 -32.15 -0.53
CA PRO A 341 7.02 -32.80 0.75
C PRO A 341 7.89 -31.94 1.68
N PHE A 342 8.52 -30.85 1.21
CA PHE A 342 9.45 -30.01 1.97
C PHE A 342 9.38 -28.56 1.54
N GLY A 343 9.73 -27.63 2.46
CA GLY A 343 9.87 -26.21 2.19
C GLY A 343 8.67 -25.37 2.54
N SER A 344 8.75 -24.13 2.16
CA SER A 344 7.69 -23.12 2.38
C SER A 344 7.51 -22.23 1.15
N VAL A 345 6.33 -21.64 1.02
CA VAL A 345 6.04 -20.62 0.02
C VAL A 345 5.50 -19.36 0.70
N PHE A 346 6.19 -18.26 0.48
CA PHE A 346 5.73 -16.93 0.83
C PHE A 346 5.04 -16.32 -0.37
N GLN A 347 3.86 -15.74 -0.14
CA GLN A 347 3.03 -15.14 -1.17
C GLN A 347 2.75 -13.68 -0.85
N VAL A 348 3.12 -12.81 -1.77
CA VAL A 348 2.86 -11.37 -1.74
C VAL A 348 1.78 -11.07 -2.75
N MET A 349 0.63 -10.58 -2.30
CA MET A 349 -0.45 -10.08 -3.16
C MET A 349 -0.47 -8.56 -3.11
N LEU A 350 -0.45 -7.89 -4.26
CA LEU A 350 -0.51 -6.44 -4.40
C LEU A 350 -1.59 -6.05 -5.39
N PRO A 351 -2.34 -4.94 -5.17
CA PRO A 351 -3.31 -4.47 -6.16
C PRO A 351 -2.61 -4.08 -7.46
N ALA A 352 -3.13 -4.59 -8.59
CA ALA A 352 -2.67 -4.18 -9.91
C ALA A 352 -3.05 -2.71 -10.16
N ALA A 353 -2.17 -1.92 -10.74
CA ALA A 353 -2.54 -0.59 -11.20
C ALA A 353 -3.62 -0.72 -12.26
N GLN A 354 -4.77 -0.08 -12.03
CA GLN A 354 -5.79 -0.02 -13.08
C GLN A 354 -5.20 0.75 -14.27
N PRO A 355 -5.39 0.25 -15.51
CA PRO A 355 -5.05 1.06 -16.67
C PRO A 355 -5.85 2.35 -16.55
N SER A 356 -5.18 3.50 -16.60
CA SER A 356 -5.84 4.79 -16.73
C SER A 356 -6.82 4.68 -17.89
N ARG A 357 -8.13 4.71 -17.61
CA ARG A 357 -9.13 4.86 -18.66
C ARG A 357 -8.86 6.22 -19.30
N GLY A 358 -8.14 6.19 -20.44
CA GLY A 358 -7.97 7.34 -21.31
C GLY A 358 -9.29 7.79 -21.90
#